data_ea7b5f804a899bb3a7f2ffc2bfdd79cf
#
_entry.id   ea7b5f804a899bb3a7f2ffc2bfdd79cf
#
_cell.length_a   1.000
_cell.length_b   1.000
_cell.length_c   1.000
_cell.angle_alpha   90.00
_cell.angle_beta   90.00
_cell.angle_gamma   90.00
#
_symmetry.space_group_name_H-M   'P 1'
#
loop_
_entity.id
_entity.type
_entity.pdbx_description
1 polymer ?
#
loop_
_entity_poly.entity_id
_entity_poly.type
_entity_poly.pdbx_seq_one_letter_code
_entity_poly.pdbx_strand_id
1 'polypeptide(L)'
;MRLERNLRRLYDELVSGTYAPGRSKCFVITRPKAREVWAAAFRDRIVHHLLYNRIGPRFERSFIADSCACIKGRGTLYAARRLESKVRSITQNWSRPAFYLKCDLANFFVSIDKPILLDLLLAKIPEPFWRDLTERVLMHDPRADFEFRGDPWMLELVPPHKRLLQQADHLGLPIGNLSSQFFANVYLDVLDQHAKHVLGARHYIRYVDDFVFLHESPARLNEILAGVTAFLPARLGARINPSKTILQPIDRGVDFVGQVIKPWRRETRKRTRNEALRRAAAAPLDDFLAVSNSYFGLLRQATASHQDRTRLAKIALERGRAVDFDLTKTFRGASRALRCN
;
A
#
# COMPACT_ATOMS: atom_id res chain seq x y z
N MET A 1 5.90 -26.47 23.87
CA MET A 1 5.25 -27.77 23.50
C MET A 1 4.16 -27.66 22.43
N ARG A 2 3.14 -26.80 22.52
CA ARG A 2 2.12 -26.71 21.42
C ARG A 2 2.67 -26.10 20.12
N LEU A 3 3.50 -25.06 20.22
CA LEU A 3 4.06 -24.37 19.03
C LEU A 3 4.98 -25.30 18.23
N GLU A 4 5.94 -25.93 18.87
CA GLU A 4 6.90 -26.85 18.23
C GLU A 4 6.18 -28.01 17.50
N ARG A 5 5.22 -28.64 18.18
CA ARG A 5 4.42 -29.72 17.57
C ARG A 5 3.66 -29.23 16.34
N ASN A 6 3.06 -28.04 16.41
CA ASN A 6 2.33 -27.46 15.27
C ASN A 6 3.26 -27.10 14.12
N LEU A 7 4.45 -26.58 14.40
CA LEU A 7 5.45 -26.30 13.37
C LEU A 7 5.98 -27.56 12.72
N ARG A 8 6.24 -28.62 13.52
CA ARG A 8 6.66 -29.92 13.00
C ARG A 8 5.61 -30.52 12.08
N ARG A 9 4.35 -30.54 12.51
CA ARG A 9 3.24 -30.98 11.66
C ARG A 9 3.15 -30.20 10.35
N LEU A 10 3.27 -28.86 10.39
CA LEU A 10 3.26 -28.03 9.20
C LEU A 10 4.45 -28.35 8.29
N TYR A 11 5.63 -28.58 8.86
CA TYR A 11 6.81 -29.02 8.11
C TYR A 11 6.56 -30.38 7.41
N ASP A 12 6.03 -31.37 8.14
CA ASP A 12 5.72 -32.69 7.59
C ASP A 12 4.71 -32.61 6.43
N GLU A 13 3.67 -31.77 6.57
CA GLU A 13 2.69 -31.53 5.52
C GLU A 13 3.30 -30.84 4.28
N LEU A 14 4.24 -29.92 4.46
CA LEU A 14 4.95 -29.26 3.36
C LEU A 14 5.87 -30.23 2.63
N VAL A 15 6.64 -31.03 3.37
CA VAL A 15 7.60 -32.00 2.79
C VAL A 15 6.88 -33.14 2.06
N SER A 16 5.78 -33.62 2.61
CA SER A 16 4.96 -34.68 1.98
C SER A 16 4.07 -34.18 0.83
N GLY A 17 4.00 -32.83 0.60
CA GLY A 17 3.12 -32.26 -0.41
C GLY A 17 1.64 -32.31 -0.05
N THR A 18 1.29 -32.63 1.21
CA THR A 18 -0.10 -32.70 1.69
C THR A 18 -0.62 -31.39 2.27
N TYR A 19 0.22 -30.34 2.28
CA TYR A 19 -0.21 -29.02 2.78
C TYR A 19 -1.40 -28.50 1.97
N ALA A 20 -2.44 -28.10 2.68
CA ALA A 20 -3.56 -27.33 2.16
C ALA A 20 -3.80 -26.11 3.05
N PRO A 21 -4.07 -24.93 2.45
CA PRO A 21 -4.45 -23.75 3.24
C PRO A 21 -5.71 -24.00 4.05
N GLY A 22 -5.73 -23.47 5.26
CA GLY A 22 -6.84 -23.65 6.19
C GLY A 22 -7.88 -22.53 6.10
N ARG A 23 -8.85 -22.59 7.01
CA ARG A 23 -9.97 -21.65 7.11
C ARG A 23 -9.50 -20.21 7.27
N SER A 24 -10.01 -19.33 6.42
CA SER A 24 -9.73 -17.90 6.43
C SER A 24 -10.68 -17.13 7.37
N LYS A 25 -10.28 -15.92 7.77
CA LYS A 25 -11.15 -14.99 8.50
C LYS A 25 -11.44 -13.78 7.62
N CYS A 26 -12.73 -13.53 7.38
CA CYS A 26 -13.17 -12.35 6.66
C CYS A 26 -13.75 -11.32 7.63
N PHE A 27 -13.39 -10.06 7.49
CA PHE A 27 -13.96 -8.95 8.24
C PHE A 27 -13.89 -7.66 7.45
N VAL A 28 -14.68 -6.66 7.82
CA VAL A 28 -14.69 -5.36 7.17
C VAL A 28 -13.99 -4.32 8.04
N ILE A 29 -13.04 -3.61 7.44
CA ILE A 29 -12.51 -2.37 8.00
C ILE A 29 -13.22 -1.20 7.35
N THR A 30 -13.61 -0.19 8.15
CA THR A 30 -14.35 0.97 7.65
C THR A 30 -13.48 2.19 7.35
N ARG A 31 -12.21 2.16 7.79
CA ARG A 31 -11.30 3.30 7.65
C ARG A 31 -9.99 2.90 7.00
N PRO A 32 -9.40 3.78 6.16
CA PRO A 32 -9.92 5.08 5.69
C PRO A 32 -11.09 4.99 4.70
N LYS A 33 -11.38 3.80 4.19
CA LYS A 33 -12.51 3.42 3.33
C LYS A 33 -12.94 2.02 3.70
N ALA A 34 -14.23 1.70 3.53
CA ALA A 34 -14.72 0.35 3.73
C ALA A 34 -14.00 -0.62 2.78
N ARG A 35 -13.46 -1.71 3.36
CA ARG A 35 -12.76 -2.77 2.63
C ARG A 35 -13.00 -4.10 3.31
N GLU A 36 -13.21 -5.11 2.50
CA GLU A 36 -13.20 -6.51 2.88
C GLU A 36 -11.76 -6.97 3.08
N VAL A 37 -11.46 -7.56 4.22
CA VAL A 37 -10.13 -8.07 4.58
C VAL A 37 -10.21 -9.56 4.84
N TRP A 38 -9.29 -10.31 4.27
CA TRP A 38 -9.18 -11.75 4.37
C TRP A 38 -7.88 -12.14 5.06
N ALA A 39 -7.95 -12.54 6.30
CA ALA A 39 -6.79 -12.98 7.05
C ALA A 39 -6.66 -14.49 6.99
N ALA A 40 -5.60 -14.98 6.40
CA ALA A 40 -5.23 -16.39 6.44
C ALA A 40 -5.00 -16.86 7.89
N ALA A 41 -5.21 -18.15 8.16
CA ALA A 41 -4.87 -18.76 9.44
C ALA A 41 -3.40 -18.55 9.79
N PHE A 42 -3.06 -18.55 11.08
CA PHE A 42 -1.68 -18.27 11.52
C PHE A 42 -0.65 -19.20 10.87
N ARG A 43 -1.00 -20.50 10.75
CA ARG A 43 -0.15 -21.49 10.09
C ARG A 43 0.13 -21.14 8.63
N ASP A 44 -0.88 -20.65 7.91
CA ASP A 44 -0.76 -20.31 6.50
C ASP A 44 0.03 -19.02 6.31
N ARG A 45 -0.07 -18.07 7.26
CA ARG A 45 0.82 -16.90 7.26
C ARG A 45 2.29 -17.27 7.40
N ILE A 46 2.62 -18.34 8.16
CA ILE A 46 3.98 -18.88 8.21
C ILE A 46 4.40 -19.35 6.82
N VAL A 47 3.53 -20.06 6.10
CA VAL A 47 3.82 -20.53 4.72
C VAL A 47 3.97 -19.35 3.76
N HIS A 48 3.13 -18.32 3.87
CA HIS A 48 3.27 -17.10 3.06
C HIS A 48 4.62 -16.41 3.29
N HIS A 49 5.10 -16.35 4.53
CA HIS A 49 6.42 -15.81 4.85
C HIS A 49 7.54 -16.71 4.33
N LEU A 50 7.42 -18.01 4.48
CA LEU A 50 8.38 -18.98 3.97
C LEU A 50 8.53 -18.84 2.44
N LEU A 51 7.39 -18.84 1.73
CA LEU A 51 7.35 -18.66 0.29
C LEU A 51 8.00 -17.34 -0.13
N TYR A 52 7.57 -16.21 0.45
CA TYR A 52 8.14 -14.90 0.16
C TYR A 52 9.66 -14.84 0.42
N ASN A 53 10.12 -15.35 1.56
CA ASN A 53 11.54 -15.35 1.89
C ASN A 53 12.38 -16.12 0.88
N ARG A 54 11.82 -17.15 0.27
CA ARG A 54 12.53 -17.99 -0.70
C ARG A 54 12.49 -17.43 -2.11
N ILE A 55 11.30 -17.09 -2.61
CA ILE A 55 11.14 -16.67 -4.00
C ILE A 55 11.20 -15.15 -4.17
N GLY A 56 10.76 -14.37 -3.18
CA GLY A 56 10.65 -12.91 -3.25
C GLY A 56 11.92 -12.20 -3.75
N PRO A 57 13.12 -12.51 -3.22
CA PRO A 57 14.37 -11.88 -3.66
C PRO A 57 14.68 -12.03 -5.16
N ARG A 58 14.16 -13.08 -5.83
CA ARG A 58 14.34 -13.27 -7.27
C ARG A 58 13.58 -12.22 -8.08
N PHE A 59 12.36 -11.91 -7.64
CA PHE A 59 11.50 -10.92 -8.28
C PHE A 59 11.94 -9.50 -7.93
N GLU A 60 12.27 -9.24 -6.67
CA GLU A 60 12.66 -7.91 -6.21
C GLU A 60 13.92 -7.37 -6.91
N ARG A 61 14.82 -8.25 -7.35
CA ARG A 61 15.99 -7.86 -8.16
C ARG A 61 15.61 -7.31 -9.54
N SER A 62 14.47 -7.71 -10.09
CA SER A 62 13.97 -7.21 -11.38
C SER A 62 13.07 -5.98 -11.23
N PHE A 63 12.54 -5.72 -10.03
CA PHE A 63 11.67 -4.57 -9.81
C PHE A 63 12.42 -3.26 -9.98
N ILE A 64 11.84 -2.35 -10.72
CA ILE A 64 12.41 -1.02 -10.88
C ILE A 64 12.54 -0.30 -9.52
N ALA A 65 13.52 0.60 -9.39
CA ALA A 65 13.70 1.39 -8.18
C ALA A 65 12.49 2.29 -7.85
N ASP A 66 11.65 2.53 -8.84
CA ASP A 66 10.45 3.37 -8.77
C ASP A 66 9.18 2.60 -8.38
N SER A 67 9.26 1.29 -8.17
CA SER A 67 8.23 0.48 -7.48
C SER A 67 8.43 0.60 -5.98
N CYS A 68 7.49 1.26 -5.27
CA CYS A 68 7.75 1.78 -3.93
C CYS A 68 6.94 1.11 -2.80
N ALA A 69 6.04 0.20 -3.11
CA ALA A 69 5.17 -0.43 -2.11
C ALA A 69 5.57 -1.86 -1.79
N CYS A 70 5.39 -2.27 -0.53
CA CYS A 70 5.56 -3.66 -0.08
C CYS A 70 6.93 -4.28 -0.40
N ILE A 71 7.97 -3.47 -0.43
CA ILE A 71 9.37 -3.85 -0.61
C ILE A 71 10.15 -3.33 0.60
N LYS A 72 11.02 -4.14 1.17
CA LYS A 72 11.84 -3.76 2.33
C LYS A 72 12.66 -2.51 2.03
N GLY A 73 12.62 -1.52 2.92
CA GLY A 73 13.29 -0.23 2.74
C GLY A 73 12.55 0.76 1.84
N ARG A 74 11.46 0.38 1.19
CA ARG A 74 10.62 1.25 0.37
C ARG A 74 9.23 1.38 1.00
N GLY A 75 8.76 2.61 1.14
CA GLY A 75 7.46 2.93 1.75
C GLY A 75 7.00 4.32 1.32
N THR A 76 5.99 4.87 1.99
CA THR A 76 5.39 6.16 1.62
C THR A 76 6.39 7.31 1.62
N LEU A 77 7.29 7.37 2.62
CA LEU A 77 8.33 8.41 2.67
C LEU A 77 9.36 8.26 1.55
N TYR A 78 9.79 7.02 1.26
CA TYR A 78 10.67 6.73 0.13
C TYR A 78 10.02 7.17 -1.19
N ALA A 79 8.76 6.79 -1.41
CA ALA A 79 8.01 7.15 -2.61
C ALA A 79 7.86 8.68 -2.76
N ALA A 80 7.53 9.40 -1.68
CA ALA A 80 7.39 10.85 -1.70
C ALA A 80 8.72 11.57 -2.03
N ARG A 81 9.83 11.14 -1.40
CA ARG A 81 11.17 11.69 -1.67
C ARG A 81 11.61 11.41 -3.10
N ARG A 82 11.33 10.21 -3.58
CA ARG A 82 11.70 9.80 -4.92
C ARG A 82 10.90 10.54 -5.99
N LEU A 83 9.60 10.77 -5.76
CA LEU A 83 8.80 11.62 -6.64
C LEU A 83 9.27 13.07 -6.60
N GLU A 84 9.60 13.63 -5.42
CA GLU A 84 10.18 14.97 -5.29
C GLU A 84 11.47 15.12 -6.10
N SER A 85 12.37 14.13 -6.04
CA SER A 85 13.60 14.11 -6.84
C SER A 85 13.30 14.12 -8.35
N LYS A 86 12.31 13.36 -8.81
CA LYS A 86 11.90 13.35 -10.21
C LYS A 86 11.27 14.66 -10.64
N VAL A 87 10.45 15.27 -9.80
CA VAL A 87 9.87 16.60 -10.05
C VAL A 87 10.97 17.63 -10.17
N ARG A 88 11.94 17.66 -9.26
CA ARG A 88 13.10 18.56 -9.34
C ARG A 88 13.92 18.35 -10.61
N SER A 89 14.13 17.10 -11.00
CA SER A 89 14.87 16.77 -12.21
C SER A 89 14.19 17.31 -13.46
N ILE A 90 12.89 17.04 -13.65
CA ILE A 90 12.18 17.44 -14.87
C ILE A 90 11.90 18.95 -14.93
N THR A 91 11.70 19.59 -13.79
CA THR A 91 11.48 21.04 -13.72
C THR A 91 12.78 21.85 -13.61
N GLN A 92 13.95 21.19 -13.64
CA GLN A 92 15.23 21.85 -13.39
C GLN A 92 15.18 22.72 -12.12
N ASN A 93 14.86 22.07 -10.97
CA ASN A 93 14.64 22.76 -9.69
C ASN A 93 13.56 23.86 -9.73
N TRP A 94 12.41 23.57 -10.33
CA TRP A 94 11.25 24.46 -10.41
C TRP A 94 11.43 25.69 -11.31
N SER A 95 12.46 25.71 -12.14
CA SER A 95 12.73 26.80 -13.10
C SER A 95 11.96 26.63 -14.41
N ARG A 96 11.49 25.43 -14.72
CA ARG A 96 10.75 25.12 -15.96
C ARG A 96 9.39 24.50 -15.65
N PRO A 97 8.38 24.81 -16.47
CA PRO A 97 7.08 24.16 -16.34
C PRO A 97 7.17 22.69 -16.74
N ALA A 98 6.41 21.85 -16.04
CA ALA A 98 6.20 20.45 -16.40
C ALA A 98 4.81 20.00 -15.91
N PHE A 99 4.38 18.83 -16.37
CA PHE A 99 3.07 18.26 -16.10
C PHE A 99 3.21 16.90 -15.46
N TYR A 100 2.17 16.48 -14.76
CA TYR A 100 2.04 15.11 -14.29
C TYR A 100 0.74 14.48 -14.73
N LEU A 101 0.84 13.19 -15.01
CA LEU A 101 -0.30 12.29 -15.20
C LEU A 101 -0.29 11.32 -14.03
N LYS A 102 -1.32 11.38 -13.20
CA LYS A 102 -1.57 10.44 -12.14
C LYS A 102 -2.69 9.49 -12.55
N CYS A 103 -2.48 8.19 -12.35
CA CYS A 103 -3.45 7.15 -12.64
C CYS A 103 -3.60 6.22 -11.42
N ASP A 104 -4.76 5.56 -11.35
CA ASP A 104 -5.11 4.55 -10.35
C ASP A 104 -5.81 3.41 -11.11
N LEU A 105 -5.62 2.17 -10.69
CA LEU A 105 -6.30 1.03 -11.31
C LEU A 105 -7.69 0.82 -10.72
N ALA A 106 -8.64 0.46 -11.56
CA ALA A 106 -10.00 0.15 -11.12
C ALA A 106 -10.04 -1.19 -10.38
N ASN A 107 -10.47 -1.17 -9.11
CA ASN A 107 -10.70 -2.38 -8.29
C ASN A 107 -9.53 -3.37 -8.27
N PHE A 108 -8.30 -2.89 -8.30
CA PHE A 108 -7.11 -3.63 -8.64
C PHE A 108 -7.01 -5.02 -7.96
N PHE A 109 -7.04 -5.08 -6.61
CA PHE A 109 -6.84 -6.35 -5.90
C PHE A 109 -7.89 -7.42 -6.25
N VAL A 110 -9.11 -7.02 -6.50
CA VAL A 110 -10.21 -7.96 -6.81
C VAL A 110 -10.34 -8.25 -8.32
N SER A 111 -9.58 -7.55 -9.16
CA SER A 111 -9.53 -7.76 -10.61
C SER A 111 -8.26 -8.45 -11.09
N ILE A 112 -7.34 -8.81 -10.20
CA ILE A 112 -6.13 -9.55 -10.59
C ILE A 112 -6.54 -10.92 -11.15
N ASP A 113 -6.11 -11.21 -12.37
CA ASP A 113 -6.28 -12.49 -13.02
C ASP A 113 -5.24 -13.48 -12.50
N LYS A 114 -5.70 -14.52 -11.75
CA LYS A 114 -4.80 -15.49 -11.11
C LYS A 114 -4.04 -16.37 -12.11
N PRO A 115 -4.63 -16.87 -13.19
CA PRO A 115 -3.92 -17.55 -14.27
C PRO A 115 -2.77 -16.73 -14.84
N ILE A 116 -3.01 -15.49 -15.25
CA ILE A 116 -1.94 -14.60 -15.74
C ILE A 116 -0.85 -14.41 -14.69
N LEU A 117 -1.24 -14.19 -13.43
CA LEU A 117 -0.28 -14.04 -12.35
C LEU A 117 0.52 -15.32 -12.08
N LEU A 118 -0.11 -16.49 -12.18
CA LEU A 118 0.55 -17.77 -12.01
C LEU A 118 1.65 -17.95 -13.06
N ASP A 119 1.37 -17.68 -14.31
CA ASP A 119 2.34 -17.76 -15.40
C ASP A 119 3.55 -16.82 -15.14
N LEU A 120 3.29 -15.58 -14.71
CA LEU A 120 4.34 -14.63 -14.36
C LEU A 120 5.22 -15.12 -13.20
N LEU A 121 4.63 -15.76 -12.20
CA LEU A 121 5.35 -16.33 -11.07
C LEU A 121 6.18 -17.55 -11.49
N LEU A 122 5.55 -18.49 -12.18
CA LEU A 122 6.20 -19.74 -12.58
C LEU A 122 7.33 -19.55 -13.59
N ALA A 123 7.31 -18.47 -14.37
CA ALA A 123 8.40 -18.11 -15.29
C ALA A 123 9.75 -17.87 -14.58
N LYS A 124 9.74 -17.51 -13.29
CA LYS A 124 10.96 -17.22 -12.51
C LYS A 124 11.20 -18.24 -11.36
N ILE A 125 10.41 -19.29 -11.25
CA ILE A 125 10.52 -20.31 -10.22
C ILE A 125 10.83 -21.66 -10.89
N PRO A 126 12.10 -22.08 -10.98
CA PRO A 126 12.46 -23.33 -11.64
C PRO A 126 12.22 -24.58 -10.77
N GLU A 127 12.25 -24.46 -9.44
CA GLU A 127 12.20 -25.62 -8.55
C GLU A 127 10.75 -26.14 -8.38
N PRO A 128 10.51 -27.45 -8.62
CA PRO A 128 9.16 -28.04 -8.60
C PRO A 128 8.40 -27.79 -7.29
N PHE A 129 9.06 -27.94 -6.15
CA PHE A 129 8.45 -27.73 -4.82
C PHE A 129 7.91 -26.31 -4.66
N TRP A 130 8.69 -25.27 -5.06
CA TRP A 130 8.27 -23.88 -4.92
C TRP A 130 7.19 -23.49 -5.94
N ARG A 131 7.18 -24.13 -7.11
CA ARG A 131 6.12 -23.99 -8.11
C ARG A 131 4.79 -24.50 -7.56
N ASP A 132 4.75 -25.74 -7.08
CA ASP A 132 3.56 -26.34 -6.47
C ASP A 132 3.04 -25.53 -5.28
N LEU A 133 3.93 -25.13 -4.36
CA LEU A 133 3.55 -24.33 -3.20
C LEU A 133 3.03 -22.95 -3.61
N THR A 134 3.62 -22.31 -4.62
CA THR A 134 3.16 -21.01 -5.16
C THR A 134 1.75 -21.14 -5.74
N GLU A 135 1.52 -22.17 -6.54
CA GLU A 135 0.21 -22.45 -7.14
C GLU A 135 -0.85 -22.71 -6.07
N ARG A 136 -0.57 -23.57 -5.08
CA ARG A 136 -1.47 -23.87 -3.96
C ARG A 136 -1.85 -22.60 -3.18
N VAL A 137 -0.89 -21.72 -2.91
CA VAL A 137 -1.13 -20.48 -2.16
C VAL A 137 -1.89 -19.46 -3.02
N LEU A 138 -1.59 -19.33 -4.30
CA LEU A 138 -2.23 -18.38 -5.20
C LEU A 138 -3.65 -18.79 -5.57
N MET A 139 -3.84 -20.07 -5.93
CA MET A 139 -5.12 -20.57 -6.42
C MET A 139 -6.10 -20.89 -5.28
N HIS A 140 -5.63 -20.93 -4.02
CA HIS A 140 -6.53 -21.11 -2.88
C HIS A 140 -7.62 -20.03 -2.88
N ASP A 141 -8.87 -20.50 -2.84
CA ASP A 141 -10.03 -19.62 -2.70
C ASP A 141 -10.43 -19.50 -1.21
N PRO A 142 -10.18 -18.37 -0.57
CA PRO A 142 -10.53 -18.18 0.84
C PRO A 142 -12.03 -18.12 1.07
N ARG A 143 -12.87 -18.02 0.01
CA ARG A 143 -14.33 -17.96 0.08
C ARG A 143 -14.96 -19.33 0.29
N ALA A 144 -14.25 -20.40 -0.05
CA ALA A 144 -14.76 -21.77 0.07
C ALA A 144 -14.96 -22.19 1.54
N ASP A 145 -14.06 -21.74 2.44
CA ASP A 145 -14.18 -21.97 3.88
C ASP A 145 -13.65 -20.77 4.67
N PHE A 146 -14.55 -20.02 5.29
CA PHE A 146 -14.16 -18.86 6.10
C PHE A 146 -15.10 -18.63 7.29
N GLU A 147 -14.55 -17.91 8.28
CA GLU A 147 -15.28 -17.36 9.43
C GLU A 147 -15.46 -15.85 9.20
N PHE A 148 -16.69 -15.37 9.12
CA PHE A 148 -16.93 -13.93 9.12
C PHE A 148 -16.83 -13.40 10.55
N ARG A 149 -16.06 -12.32 10.74
CA ARG A 149 -15.88 -11.64 12.02
C ARG A 149 -16.45 -10.23 11.99
N GLY A 150 -17.27 -9.94 12.95
CA GLY A 150 -18.02 -8.70 13.07
C GLY A 150 -19.47 -8.88 12.64
N ASP A 151 -20.16 -7.76 12.49
CA ASP A 151 -21.56 -7.77 12.11
C ASP A 151 -21.68 -7.95 10.58
N PRO A 152 -22.46 -8.93 10.09
CA PRO A 152 -22.62 -9.22 8.65
C PRO A 152 -23.06 -8.01 7.82
N TRP A 153 -23.86 -7.08 8.36
CA TRP A 153 -24.28 -5.89 7.66
C TRP A 153 -23.12 -4.98 7.23
N MET A 154 -21.96 -5.08 7.89
CA MET A 154 -20.76 -4.30 7.52
C MET A 154 -20.30 -4.59 6.10
N LEU A 155 -20.62 -5.76 5.54
CA LEU A 155 -20.32 -6.05 4.13
C LEU A 155 -21.05 -5.09 3.18
N GLU A 156 -22.21 -4.59 3.55
CA GLU A 156 -22.97 -3.64 2.73
C GLU A 156 -22.25 -2.29 2.56
N LEU A 157 -21.36 -1.95 3.50
CA LEU A 157 -20.51 -0.75 3.40
C LEU A 157 -19.46 -0.86 2.30
N VAL A 158 -19.14 -2.08 1.86
CA VAL A 158 -18.18 -2.31 0.75
C VAL A 158 -18.96 -2.42 -0.54
N PRO A 159 -18.71 -1.57 -1.54
CA PRO A 159 -19.38 -1.66 -2.83
C PRO A 159 -19.23 -3.05 -3.45
N PRO A 160 -20.28 -3.65 -4.08
CA PRO A 160 -20.25 -4.99 -4.63
C PRO A 160 -19.04 -5.28 -5.52
N HIS A 161 -18.75 -4.40 -6.46
CA HIS A 161 -17.61 -4.52 -7.38
C HIS A 161 -16.21 -4.46 -6.71
N LYS A 162 -16.15 -4.27 -5.39
CA LYS A 162 -14.91 -4.28 -4.57
C LYS A 162 -14.87 -5.42 -3.58
N ARG A 163 -15.89 -6.28 -3.54
CA ARG A 163 -15.93 -7.46 -2.70
C ARG A 163 -15.30 -8.63 -3.45
N LEU A 164 -14.36 -9.32 -2.82
CA LEU A 164 -13.83 -10.57 -3.34
C LEU A 164 -14.94 -11.63 -3.43
N LEU A 165 -15.87 -11.62 -2.48
CA LEU A 165 -17.02 -12.51 -2.44
C LEU A 165 -17.88 -12.51 -3.73
N GLN A 166 -17.80 -11.45 -4.52
CA GLN A 166 -18.62 -11.29 -5.74
C GLN A 166 -17.83 -11.39 -7.04
N GLN A 167 -16.54 -11.75 -6.97
CA GLN A 167 -15.73 -11.93 -8.16
C GLN A 167 -15.80 -13.38 -8.67
N ALA A 168 -15.47 -13.58 -9.93
CA ALA A 168 -15.26 -14.91 -10.49
C ALA A 168 -14.09 -15.63 -9.81
N ASP A 169 -14.06 -16.96 -9.82
CA ASP A 169 -13.11 -17.77 -9.05
C ASP A 169 -11.64 -17.57 -9.45
N HIS A 170 -11.42 -17.25 -10.72
CA HIS A 170 -10.09 -16.96 -11.26
C HIS A 170 -9.64 -15.51 -10.96
N LEU A 171 -10.50 -14.65 -10.43
CA LEU A 171 -10.19 -13.26 -10.17
C LEU A 171 -9.96 -12.96 -8.68
N GLY A 172 -9.06 -12.04 -8.45
CA GLY A 172 -8.86 -11.37 -7.18
C GLY A 172 -7.90 -12.05 -6.22
N LEU A 173 -7.20 -11.22 -5.47
CA LEU A 173 -6.35 -11.62 -4.36
C LEU A 173 -6.95 -11.16 -3.03
N PRO A 174 -6.90 -12.00 -1.98
CA PRO A 174 -7.38 -11.65 -0.65
C PRO A 174 -6.53 -10.53 -0.04
N ILE A 175 -7.16 -9.39 0.27
CA ILE A 175 -6.49 -8.27 0.96
C ILE A 175 -6.26 -8.66 2.43
N GLY A 176 -5.01 -8.57 2.90
CA GLY A 176 -4.64 -8.84 4.29
C GLY A 176 -3.49 -9.83 4.45
N ASN A 177 -3.02 -10.46 3.37
CA ASN A 177 -1.93 -11.42 3.38
C ASN A 177 -0.65 -10.86 2.74
N LEU A 178 0.51 -11.28 3.24
CA LEU A 178 1.81 -10.90 2.69
C LEU A 178 1.98 -11.37 1.23
N SER A 179 1.56 -12.61 0.95
CA SER A 179 1.61 -13.17 -0.40
C SER A 179 0.85 -12.32 -1.41
N SER A 180 -0.35 -11.86 -1.07
CA SER A 180 -1.17 -11.02 -1.96
C SER A 180 -0.48 -9.69 -2.31
N GLN A 181 0.24 -9.09 -1.35
CA GLN A 181 0.99 -7.86 -1.60
C GLN A 181 2.20 -8.08 -2.51
N PHE A 182 2.92 -9.17 -2.29
CA PHE A 182 4.05 -9.57 -3.12
C PHE A 182 3.58 -9.92 -4.54
N PHE A 183 2.55 -10.74 -4.66
CA PHE A 183 1.97 -11.16 -5.93
C PHE A 183 1.45 -9.96 -6.74
N ALA A 184 0.81 -9.00 -6.09
CA ALA A 184 0.38 -7.76 -6.72
C ALA A 184 1.55 -6.96 -7.32
N ASN A 185 2.73 -6.95 -6.65
CA ASN A 185 3.92 -6.31 -7.20
C ASN A 185 4.48 -7.07 -8.41
N VAL A 186 4.49 -8.41 -8.38
CA VAL A 186 4.90 -9.22 -9.54
C VAL A 186 3.99 -8.94 -10.73
N TYR A 187 2.68 -8.87 -10.50
CA TYR A 187 1.70 -8.58 -11.54
C TYR A 187 1.93 -7.22 -12.20
N LEU A 188 2.18 -6.20 -11.38
CA LEU A 188 2.39 -4.83 -11.87
C LEU A 188 3.84 -4.54 -12.31
N ASP A 189 4.80 -5.42 -12.07
CA ASP A 189 6.13 -5.29 -12.65
C ASP A 189 6.05 -5.29 -14.20
N VAL A 190 5.09 -6.01 -14.76
CA VAL A 190 4.83 -6.03 -16.22
C VAL A 190 4.48 -4.62 -16.73
N LEU A 191 3.66 -3.86 -15.98
CA LEU A 191 3.37 -2.45 -16.29
C LEU A 191 4.62 -1.58 -16.10
N ASP A 192 5.37 -1.80 -15.02
CA ASP A 192 6.60 -1.03 -14.73
C ASP A 192 7.63 -1.17 -15.86
N GLN A 193 7.85 -2.40 -16.34
CA GLN A 193 8.76 -2.69 -17.46
C GLN A 193 8.24 -2.05 -18.76
N HIS A 194 6.95 -2.16 -19.06
CA HIS A 194 6.34 -1.52 -20.22
C HIS A 194 6.48 0.01 -20.17
N ALA A 195 6.21 0.61 -19.02
CA ALA A 195 6.33 2.06 -18.83
C ALA A 195 7.76 2.55 -19.06
N LYS A 196 8.77 1.81 -18.60
CA LYS A 196 10.19 2.19 -18.70
C LYS A 196 10.77 1.90 -20.08
N HIS A 197 10.53 0.72 -20.62
CA HIS A 197 11.27 0.23 -21.78
C HIS A 197 10.52 0.38 -23.11
N VAL A 198 9.18 0.37 -23.08
CA VAL A 198 8.37 0.53 -24.28
C VAL A 198 7.87 1.97 -24.45
N LEU A 199 7.27 2.53 -23.38
CA LEU A 199 6.79 3.91 -23.42
C LEU A 199 7.90 4.94 -23.18
N GLY A 200 9.11 4.53 -22.79
CA GLY A 200 10.25 5.43 -22.55
C GLY A 200 10.00 6.43 -21.41
N ALA A 201 9.12 6.09 -20.45
CA ALA A 201 8.74 6.99 -19.37
C ALA A 201 9.84 7.12 -18.33
N ARG A 202 10.82 8.01 -18.55
CA ARG A 202 11.95 8.26 -17.65
C ARG A 202 11.49 8.61 -16.23
N HIS A 203 10.52 9.50 -16.10
CA HIS A 203 9.97 9.99 -14.83
C HIS A 203 8.64 9.29 -14.52
N TYR A 204 8.72 8.01 -14.19
CA TYR A 204 7.63 7.16 -13.74
C TYR A 204 7.87 6.68 -12.32
N ILE A 205 6.80 6.55 -11.53
CA ILE A 205 6.83 6.00 -10.17
C ILE A 205 5.48 5.34 -9.84
N ARG A 206 5.51 4.24 -9.10
CA ARG A 206 4.32 3.51 -8.67
C ARG A 206 4.34 3.20 -7.17
N TYR A 207 3.15 3.29 -6.56
CA TYR A 207 2.89 2.84 -5.20
C TYR A 207 1.61 1.98 -5.20
N VAL A 208 1.78 0.65 -5.21
CA VAL A 208 0.70 -0.34 -5.45
C VAL A 208 0.01 -0.04 -6.79
N ASP A 209 -1.26 0.31 -6.78
CA ASP A 209 -2.13 0.63 -7.91
C ASP A 209 -2.13 2.13 -8.30
N ASP A 210 -1.51 2.98 -7.50
CA ASP A 210 -1.39 4.44 -7.74
C ASP A 210 -0.04 4.74 -8.41
N PHE A 211 -0.04 5.31 -9.61
CA PHE A 211 1.19 5.60 -10.35
C PHE A 211 1.17 6.97 -11.02
N VAL A 212 2.36 7.54 -11.19
CA VAL A 212 2.55 8.90 -11.69
C VAL A 212 3.61 8.92 -12.79
N PHE A 213 3.28 9.57 -13.88
CA PHE A 213 4.20 9.97 -14.95
C PHE A 213 4.42 11.46 -14.91
N LEU A 214 5.65 11.92 -15.20
CA LEU A 214 5.98 13.33 -15.35
C LEU A 214 6.58 13.56 -16.72
N HIS A 215 6.18 14.67 -17.39
CA HIS A 215 6.74 15.09 -18.67
C HIS A 215 6.58 16.61 -18.86
N GLU A 216 7.45 17.21 -19.67
CA GLU A 216 7.37 18.64 -20.03
C GLU A 216 6.17 18.92 -20.97
N SER A 217 5.80 17.95 -21.80
CA SER A 217 4.67 18.05 -22.73
C SER A 217 3.44 17.28 -22.21
N PRO A 218 2.28 17.92 -22.09
CA PRO A 218 1.02 17.25 -21.78
C PRO A 218 0.55 16.34 -22.94
N ALA A 219 0.90 16.64 -24.19
CA ALA A 219 0.61 15.78 -25.34
C ALA A 219 1.29 14.42 -25.18
N ARG A 220 2.58 14.40 -24.79
CA ARG A 220 3.30 13.15 -24.51
C ARG A 220 2.69 12.35 -23.37
N LEU A 221 2.17 13.01 -22.34
CA LEU A 221 1.46 12.33 -21.24
C LEU A 221 0.13 11.70 -21.72
N ASN A 222 -0.57 12.32 -22.66
CA ASN A 222 -1.75 11.72 -23.30
C ASN A 222 -1.40 10.50 -24.14
N GLU A 223 -0.30 10.53 -24.89
CA GLU A 223 0.20 9.34 -25.61
C GLU A 223 0.53 8.19 -24.66
N ILE A 224 1.22 8.50 -23.54
CA ILE A 224 1.52 7.52 -22.50
C ILE A 224 0.20 6.95 -21.91
N LEU A 225 -0.78 7.79 -21.63
CA LEU A 225 -2.09 7.37 -21.13
C LEU A 225 -2.77 6.42 -22.11
N ALA A 226 -2.79 6.75 -23.40
CA ALA A 226 -3.35 5.90 -24.44
C ALA A 226 -2.63 4.54 -24.51
N GLY A 227 -1.28 4.55 -24.47
CA GLY A 227 -0.47 3.34 -24.47
C GLY A 227 -0.75 2.44 -23.26
N VAL A 228 -0.81 3.01 -22.05
CA VAL A 228 -1.14 2.26 -20.83
C VAL A 228 -2.58 1.75 -20.86
N THR A 229 -3.53 2.54 -21.38
CA THR A 229 -4.95 2.16 -21.47
C THR A 229 -5.15 0.98 -22.43
N ALA A 230 -4.40 0.91 -23.51
CA ALA A 230 -4.42 -0.23 -24.42
C ALA A 230 -3.70 -1.46 -23.85
N PHE A 231 -2.55 -1.25 -23.19
CA PHE A 231 -1.70 -2.32 -22.67
C PHE A 231 -2.34 -3.11 -21.51
N LEU A 232 -2.92 -2.42 -20.54
CA LEU A 232 -3.41 -3.05 -19.30
C LEU A 232 -4.47 -4.14 -19.55
N PRO A 233 -5.55 -3.91 -20.34
CA PRO A 233 -6.52 -4.97 -20.61
C PRO A 233 -5.92 -6.12 -21.41
N ALA A 234 -5.06 -5.83 -22.37
CA ALA A 234 -4.47 -6.84 -23.26
C ALA A 234 -3.49 -7.79 -22.55
N ARG A 235 -2.76 -7.30 -21.55
CA ARG A 235 -1.70 -8.06 -20.89
C ARG A 235 -2.01 -8.50 -19.48
N LEU A 236 -2.87 -7.77 -18.77
CA LEU A 236 -3.15 -7.97 -17.35
C LEU A 236 -4.66 -8.00 -17.03
N GLY A 237 -5.57 -7.94 -18.00
CA GLY A 237 -7.00 -7.85 -17.71
C GLY A 237 -7.39 -6.64 -16.83
N ALA A 238 -6.45 -5.78 -16.50
CA ALA A 238 -6.64 -4.63 -15.62
C ALA A 238 -7.08 -3.38 -16.39
N ARG A 239 -7.69 -2.41 -15.71
CA ARG A 239 -8.14 -1.16 -16.34
C ARG A 239 -7.79 0.04 -15.49
N ILE A 240 -7.47 1.16 -16.13
CA ILE A 240 -7.34 2.47 -15.47
C ILE A 240 -8.72 2.89 -14.95
N ASN A 241 -8.72 3.57 -13.81
CA ASN A 241 -9.90 4.22 -13.26
C ASN A 241 -10.00 5.65 -13.82
N PRO A 242 -10.94 5.95 -14.75
CA PRO A 242 -11.02 7.27 -15.39
C PRO A 242 -11.31 8.38 -14.38
N SER A 243 -12.11 8.10 -13.33
CA SER A 243 -12.50 9.10 -12.32
C SER A 243 -11.33 9.52 -11.41
N LYS A 244 -10.21 8.79 -11.44
CA LYS A 244 -9.00 9.07 -10.68
C LYS A 244 -7.79 9.36 -11.57
N THR A 245 -8.00 9.52 -12.86
CA THR A 245 -6.96 9.92 -13.80
C THR A 245 -6.89 11.45 -13.85
N ILE A 246 -5.71 11.99 -13.54
CA ILE A 246 -5.51 13.43 -13.39
C ILE A 246 -4.28 13.83 -14.21
N LEU A 247 -4.45 14.73 -15.16
CA LEU A 247 -3.36 15.39 -15.90
C LEU A 247 -3.40 16.88 -15.56
N GLN A 248 -2.33 17.41 -14.98
CA GLN A 248 -2.24 18.83 -14.67
C GLN A 248 -0.80 19.32 -14.47
N PRO A 249 -0.57 20.65 -14.44
CA PRO A 249 0.75 21.23 -14.15
C PRO A 249 1.27 20.83 -12.76
N ILE A 250 2.58 20.64 -12.65
CA ILE A 250 3.25 20.23 -11.40
C ILE A 250 3.21 21.35 -10.34
N ASP A 251 3.19 22.60 -10.72
CA ASP A 251 3.13 23.76 -9.81
C ASP A 251 1.88 23.79 -8.91
N ARG A 252 0.78 23.20 -9.38
CA ARG A 252 -0.42 23.00 -8.57
C ARG A 252 -0.22 22.04 -7.39
N GLY A 253 0.90 21.31 -7.39
CA GLY A 253 1.24 20.30 -6.40
C GLY A 253 0.83 18.89 -6.82
N VAL A 254 1.78 17.95 -6.66
CA VAL A 254 1.57 16.54 -7.00
C VAL A 254 1.16 15.79 -5.74
N ASP A 255 -0.10 15.36 -5.69
CA ASP A 255 -0.64 14.58 -4.57
C ASP A 255 -0.30 13.09 -4.74
N PHE A 256 0.57 12.55 -3.88
CA PHE A 256 1.00 11.17 -3.90
C PHE A 256 1.28 10.64 -2.49
N VAL A 257 0.88 9.41 -2.19
CA VAL A 257 1.10 8.69 -0.91
C VAL A 257 0.84 9.50 0.35
N GLY A 258 -0.20 10.36 0.34
CA GLY A 258 -0.59 11.17 1.50
C GLY A 258 0.17 12.47 1.68
N GLN A 259 1.08 12.80 0.77
CA GLN A 259 1.81 14.07 0.71
C GLN A 259 1.49 14.82 -0.59
N VAL A 260 1.66 16.14 -0.57
CA VAL A 260 1.58 17.01 -1.75
C VAL A 260 2.95 17.63 -1.97
N ILE A 261 3.56 17.33 -3.12
CA ILE A 261 4.86 17.88 -3.52
C ILE A 261 4.60 19.21 -4.21
N LYS A 262 5.10 20.28 -3.63
CA LYS A 262 5.01 21.65 -4.11
C LYS A 262 6.40 22.25 -4.32
N PRO A 263 6.52 23.43 -4.98
CA PRO A 263 7.80 24.12 -5.07
C PRO A 263 8.50 24.21 -3.71
N TRP A 264 9.71 23.65 -3.65
CA TRP A 264 10.64 23.68 -2.52
C TRP A 264 10.17 22.99 -1.23
N ARG A 265 8.97 22.36 -1.21
CA ARG A 265 8.45 21.72 0.00
C ARG A 265 7.54 20.53 -0.30
N ARG A 266 7.40 19.66 0.70
CA ARG A 266 6.36 18.65 0.77
C ARG A 266 5.43 18.96 1.94
N GLU A 267 4.14 18.95 1.68
CA GLU A 267 3.08 19.18 2.67
C GLU A 267 2.34 17.87 2.94
N THR A 268 1.82 17.68 4.15
CA THR A 268 0.85 16.61 4.40
C THR A 268 -0.47 16.95 3.71
N ARG A 269 -1.05 15.99 3.00
CA ARG A 269 -2.36 16.15 2.35
C ARG A 269 -3.39 16.71 3.33
N LYS A 270 -4.14 17.75 2.95
CA LYS A 270 -5.11 18.44 3.81
C LYS A 270 -6.07 17.48 4.52
N ARG A 271 -6.62 16.49 3.82
CA ARG A 271 -7.49 15.45 4.40
C ARG A 271 -6.78 14.63 5.48
N THR A 272 -5.55 14.18 5.23
CA THR A 272 -4.75 13.40 6.17
C THR A 272 -4.42 14.19 7.43
N ARG A 273 -4.02 15.46 7.27
CA ARG A 273 -3.78 16.38 8.38
C ARG A 273 -5.01 16.61 9.23
N ASN A 274 -6.14 16.96 8.62
CA ASN A 274 -7.36 17.24 9.34
C ASN A 274 -7.87 16.01 10.10
N GLU A 275 -7.77 14.83 9.51
CA GLU A 275 -8.12 13.58 10.18
C GLU A 275 -7.18 13.27 11.36
N ALA A 276 -5.88 13.53 11.22
CA ALA A 276 -4.92 13.39 12.31
C ALA A 276 -5.29 14.25 13.53
N LEU A 277 -5.56 15.54 13.30
CA LEU A 277 -5.94 16.48 14.36
C LEU A 277 -7.29 16.10 15.00
N ARG A 278 -8.29 15.77 14.18
CA ARG A 278 -9.61 15.35 14.66
C ARG A 278 -9.52 14.08 15.54
N ARG A 279 -8.75 13.07 15.11
CA ARG A 279 -8.58 11.83 15.86
C ARG A 279 -7.79 12.04 17.14
N ALA A 280 -6.75 12.86 17.12
CA ALA A 280 -6.02 13.20 18.34
C ALA A 280 -6.92 13.91 19.35
N ALA A 281 -7.75 14.86 18.90
CA ALA A 281 -8.70 15.54 19.77
C ALA A 281 -9.76 14.60 20.38
N ALA A 282 -10.23 13.61 19.61
CA ALA A 282 -11.29 12.68 20.03
C ALA A 282 -10.78 11.39 20.70
N ALA A 283 -9.46 11.16 20.80
CA ALA A 283 -8.92 9.92 21.36
C ALA A 283 -9.21 9.81 22.88
N PRO A 284 -9.56 8.63 23.40
CA PRO A 284 -9.58 8.37 24.84
C PRO A 284 -8.22 8.70 25.49
N LEU A 285 -8.20 9.10 26.77
CA LEU A 285 -6.95 9.48 27.46
C LEU A 285 -5.91 8.35 27.51
N ASP A 286 -6.37 7.11 27.63
CA ASP A 286 -5.49 5.92 27.65
C ASP A 286 -4.82 5.67 26.30
N ASP A 287 -5.52 5.91 25.19
CA ASP A 287 -5.02 5.73 23.84
C ASP A 287 -4.28 6.95 23.28
N PHE A 288 -4.43 8.09 23.92
CA PHE A 288 -3.97 9.38 23.39
C PHE A 288 -2.49 9.39 23.06
N LEU A 289 -1.63 8.81 23.91
CA LEU A 289 -0.18 8.75 23.69
C LEU A 289 0.16 7.96 22.42
N ALA A 290 -0.48 6.82 22.22
CA ALA A 290 -0.28 5.98 21.03
C ALA A 290 -0.74 6.72 19.77
N VAL A 291 -1.94 7.31 19.82
CA VAL A 291 -2.56 8.05 18.71
C VAL A 291 -1.74 9.28 18.33
N SER A 292 -1.39 10.14 19.32
CA SER A 292 -0.63 11.37 19.06
C SER A 292 0.78 11.08 18.54
N ASN A 293 1.49 10.09 19.10
CA ASN A 293 2.81 9.69 18.65
C ASN A 293 2.80 9.11 17.23
N SER A 294 1.78 8.33 16.88
CA SER A 294 1.58 7.85 15.51
C SER A 294 1.44 9.02 14.53
N TYR A 295 0.66 10.06 14.90
CA TYR A 295 0.47 11.23 14.03
C TYR A 295 1.69 12.16 14.00
N PHE A 296 2.43 12.36 15.08
CA PHE A 296 3.71 13.05 15.02
C PHE A 296 4.66 12.35 14.05
N GLY A 297 4.76 11.01 14.13
CA GLY A 297 5.54 10.20 13.21
C GLY A 297 5.14 10.36 11.74
N LEU A 298 3.83 10.47 11.46
CA LEU A 298 3.30 10.70 10.12
C LEU A 298 3.56 12.13 9.62
N LEU A 299 3.22 13.15 10.42
CA LEU A 299 3.31 14.55 10.01
C LEU A 299 4.76 14.97 9.75
N ARG A 300 5.73 14.53 10.58
CA ARG A 300 7.16 14.85 10.40
C ARG A 300 7.77 14.34 9.09
N GLN A 301 7.10 13.47 8.36
CA GLN A 301 7.57 13.01 7.05
C GLN A 301 7.53 14.11 5.98
N ALA A 302 6.63 15.09 6.11
CA ALA A 302 6.56 16.25 5.24
C ALA A 302 7.57 17.32 5.67
N THR A 303 8.22 17.99 4.70
CA THR A 303 9.23 19.02 5.02
C THR A 303 8.60 20.29 5.61
N ALA A 304 7.41 20.65 5.17
CA ALA A 304 6.64 21.81 5.67
C ALA A 304 5.59 21.37 6.70
N SER A 305 6.01 20.67 7.76
CA SER A 305 5.09 20.10 8.75
C SER A 305 5.07 20.81 10.10
N HIS A 306 5.88 21.86 10.29
CA HIS A 306 6.00 22.53 11.59
C HIS A 306 4.65 23.01 12.13
N GLN A 307 3.90 23.77 11.36
CA GLN A 307 2.57 24.26 11.76
C GLN A 307 1.58 23.14 12.09
N ASP A 308 1.61 22.04 11.32
CA ASP A 308 0.71 20.91 11.56
C ASP A 308 1.08 20.19 12.86
N ARG A 309 2.38 20.04 13.14
CA ARG A 309 2.88 19.49 14.40
C ARG A 309 2.61 20.40 15.59
N THR A 310 2.72 21.71 15.43
CA THR A 310 2.34 22.69 16.47
C THR A 310 0.87 22.57 16.85
N ARG A 311 -0.02 22.41 15.87
CA ARG A 311 -1.46 22.19 16.14
C ARG A 311 -1.70 20.89 16.93
N LEU A 312 -1.01 19.82 16.56
CA LEU A 312 -1.08 18.56 17.29
C LEU A 312 -0.52 18.68 18.71
N ALA A 313 0.59 19.39 18.87
CA ALA A 313 1.19 19.69 20.18
C ALA A 313 0.24 20.46 21.08
N LYS A 314 -0.48 21.47 20.54
CA LYS A 314 -1.48 22.21 21.28
C LYS A 314 -2.58 21.30 21.84
N ILE A 315 -3.11 20.38 21.02
CA ILE A 315 -4.08 19.37 21.48
C ILE A 315 -3.48 18.50 22.60
N ALA A 316 -2.20 18.11 22.49
CA ALA A 316 -1.55 17.31 23.52
C ALA A 316 -1.40 18.06 24.85
N LEU A 317 -1.01 19.34 24.82
CA LEU A 317 -0.87 20.20 26.00
C LEU A 317 -2.24 20.46 26.65
N GLU A 318 -3.29 20.77 25.88
CA GLU A 318 -4.66 20.94 26.36
C GLU A 318 -5.19 19.68 27.08
N ARG A 319 -4.66 18.51 26.74
CA ARG A 319 -4.99 17.21 27.36
C ARG A 319 -4.04 16.82 28.48
N GLY A 320 -3.23 17.75 29.02
CA GLY A 320 -2.33 17.54 30.13
C GLY A 320 -1.11 16.63 29.80
N ARG A 321 -0.70 16.60 28.54
CA ARG A 321 0.46 15.84 28.08
C ARG A 321 1.63 16.78 27.79
N ALA A 322 2.86 16.29 27.96
CA ALA A 322 4.07 17.01 27.55
C ALA A 322 4.43 16.65 26.10
N VAL A 323 5.07 17.58 25.40
CA VAL A 323 5.59 17.39 24.04
C VAL A 323 7.06 17.80 24.04
N ASP A 324 7.89 17.10 23.26
CA ASP A 324 9.31 17.46 23.10
C ASP A 324 9.47 18.77 22.32
N PHE A 325 10.63 19.41 22.49
CA PHE A 325 10.96 20.68 21.84
C PHE A 325 10.86 20.60 20.31
N ASP A 326 11.24 19.49 19.72
CA ASP A 326 11.23 19.27 18.27
C ASP A 326 9.84 18.94 17.72
N LEU A 327 8.81 18.87 18.57
CA LEU A 327 7.43 18.50 18.20
C LEU A 327 7.37 17.14 17.48
N THR A 328 8.07 16.15 18.02
CA THR A 328 8.15 14.81 17.41
C THR A 328 7.46 13.74 18.23
N LYS A 329 7.25 14.00 19.53
CA LYS A 329 6.74 12.99 20.45
C LYS A 329 5.97 13.60 21.62
N THR A 330 4.93 12.89 22.06
CA THR A 330 4.14 13.19 23.25
C THR A 330 4.52 12.25 24.39
N PHE A 331 4.56 12.76 25.62
CA PHE A 331 4.86 12.02 26.85
C PHE A 331 3.72 12.15 27.85
N ARG A 332 3.71 11.26 28.86
CA ARG A 332 2.88 11.45 30.06
C ARG A 332 3.34 12.75 30.71
N GLY A 333 2.44 13.69 30.96
CA GLY A 333 2.76 14.88 31.75
C GLY A 333 3.30 14.45 33.12
N ALA A 334 4.25 15.18 33.66
CA ALA A 334 4.61 15.02 35.05
C ALA A 334 3.34 15.25 35.90
N SER A 335 2.95 14.30 36.74
CA SER A 335 1.95 14.54 37.77
C SER A 335 2.39 15.77 38.52
N ARG A 336 1.65 16.87 38.42
CA ARG A 336 1.72 17.90 39.43
C ARG A 336 1.26 17.24 40.73
N ALA A 337 2.20 16.63 41.47
CA ALA A 337 2.00 16.44 42.87
C ALA A 337 1.65 17.85 43.42
N LEU A 338 0.41 18.03 43.80
CA LEU A 338 -0.03 19.18 44.58
C LEU A 338 0.91 19.22 45.80
N ARG A 339 1.94 20.05 45.73
CA ARG A 339 2.59 20.53 46.96
C ARG A 339 1.59 21.53 47.56
N CYS A 340 0.65 20.99 48.32
CA CYS A 340 0.04 21.75 49.40
C CYS A 340 1.12 21.91 50.45
N ASN A 341 1.66 23.11 50.61
CA ASN A 341 2.22 23.63 51.84
C ASN A 341 1.32 24.78 52.25
#